data_151e7eb88d3a49474356429e0e4734a4
#
_entry.id   151e7eb88d3a49474356429e0e4734a4
#
_cell.length_a   1.000
_cell.length_b   1.000
_cell.length_c   1.000
_cell.angle_alpha   90.00
_cell.angle_beta   90.00
_cell.angle_gamma   90.00
#
_symmetry.space_group_name_H-M   'P 1'
#
loop_
_entity.id
_entity.type
_entity.pdbx_description
1 polymer ?
#
loop_
_entity_poly.entity_id
_entity_poly.type
_entity_poly.pdbx_seq_one_letter_code
_entity_poly.pdbx_strand_id
1 'polypeptide(L)'
;MRQLLTEAARAIEKFPRDPAGQAHFLRTRVKRLQALCRLVPRGEGWQGTFLGPCRELKDLFAETRDATIVQELAGKYAPGEAQHLRAALPPDLAKARRLVECAGDLLADYPDWATVEWKDIADRAVDTYRAAREAWKGAGRRNAPDEAFHSWRRRVKRLLYQCEYLGGRARLVYFTRRVERLAEKLGDIQDVCLAEMWLKKQKSLRVPPDLSRSKEVLRRGALRLAPVLLGAKPKEFRRLLG
;
A
#
# COMPACT_ATOMS: atom_id res chain seq x y z
N MET A 1 -14.72 -5.33 -6.88
CA MET A 1 -14.43 -5.66 -5.46
C MET A 1 -14.60 -7.15 -5.19
N ARG A 2 -15.69 -7.81 -5.61
CA ARG A 2 -15.89 -9.27 -5.44
C ARG A 2 -14.70 -10.10 -5.94
N GLN A 3 -14.18 -9.81 -7.12
CA GLN A 3 -12.99 -10.51 -7.65
C GLN A 3 -11.78 -10.42 -6.71
N LEU A 4 -11.51 -9.25 -6.11
CA LEU A 4 -10.39 -9.09 -5.16
C LEU A 4 -10.59 -9.91 -3.89
N LEU A 5 -11.82 -10.10 -3.41
CA LEU A 5 -12.12 -10.98 -2.28
C LEU A 5 -11.92 -12.45 -2.66
N THR A 6 -12.37 -12.87 -3.84
CA THR A 6 -12.12 -14.23 -4.36
C THR A 6 -10.61 -14.51 -4.48
N GLU A 7 -9.85 -13.55 -4.99
CA GLU A 7 -8.39 -13.67 -5.07
C GLU A 7 -7.73 -13.73 -3.69
N ALA A 8 -8.25 -13.01 -2.69
CA ALA A 8 -7.78 -13.07 -1.31
C ALA A 8 -8.07 -14.44 -0.68
N ALA A 9 -9.27 -15.00 -0.88
CA ALA A 9 -9.62 -16.35 -0.44
C ALA A 9 -8.66 -17.40 -1.01
N ARG A 10 -8.42 -17.38 -2.32
CA ARG A 10 -7.46 -18.29 -3.00
C ARG A 10 -6.03 -18.15 -2.47
N ALA A 11 -5.61 -16.93 -2.09
CA ALA A 11 -4.29 -16.72 -1.50
C ALA A 11 -4.17 -17.40 -0.11
N ILE A 12 -5.26 -17.38 0.69
CA ILE A 12 -5.29 -18.06 1.98
C ILE A 12 -5.18 -19.59 1.79
N GLU A 13 -5.84 -20.16 0.79
CA GLU A 13 -5.75 -21.59 0.47
C GLU A 13 -4.33 -22.00 0.03
N LYS A 14 -3.66 -21.14 -0.73
CA LYS A 14 -2.30 -21.39 -1.24
C LYS A 14 -1.20 -21.06 -0.23
N PHE A 15 -1.54 -20.36 0.86
CA PHE A 15 -0.58 -19.87 1.85
C PHE A 15 0.37 -20.94 2.39
N PRO A 16 -0.07 -22.17 2.74
CA PRO A 16 0.83 -23.20 3.29
C PRO A 16 1.96 -23.62 2.33
N ARG A 17 1.77 -23.43 1.01
CA ARG A 17 2.74 -23.79 -0.04
C ARG A 17 3.73 -22.69 -0.37
N ASP A 18 3.32 -21.43 -0.21
CA ASP A 18 4.11 -20.23 -0.51
C ASP A 18 3.75 -19.10 0.46
N PRO A 19 4.18 -19.16 1.73
CA PRO A 19 3.80 -18.17 2.74
C PRO A 19 4.20 -16.73 2.38
N ALA A 20 5.42 -16.53 1.87
CA ALA A 20 5.95 -15.21 1.56
C ALA A 20 5.19 -14.54 0.40
N GLY A 21 5.05 -15.26 -0.72
CA GLY A 21 4.36 -14.78 -1.91
C GLY A 21 2.88 -14.52 -1.63
N GLN A 22 2.20 -15.47 -0.94
CA GLN A 22 0.78 -15.34 -0.63
C GLN A 22 0.49 -14.24 0.40
N ALA A 23 1.34 -14.02 1.40
CA ALA A 23 1.22 -12.89 2.32
C ALA A 23 1.32 -11.55 1.57
N HIS A 24 2.28 -11.40 0.66
CA HIS A 24 2.43 -10.20 -0.16
C HIS A 24 1.21 -9.99 -1.08
N PHE A 25 0.81 -11.04 -1.79
CA PHE A 25 -0.32 -11.00 -2.71
C PHE A 25 -1.61 -10.60 -2.00
N LEU A 26 -1.97 -11.30 -0.90
CA LEU A 26 -3.16 -11.03 -0.11
C LEU A 26 -3.18 -9.60 0.42
N ARG A 27 -2.11 -9.13 1.03
CA ARG A 27 -2.01 -7.75 1.54
C ARG A 27 -2.20 -6.71 0.43
N THR A 28 -1.73 -7.01 -0.78
CA THR A 28 -1.92 -6.14 -1.95
C THR A 28 -3.39 -6.11 -2.37
N ARG A 29 -4.07 -7.27 -2.43
CA ARG A 29 -5.51 -7.35 -2.76
C ARG A 29 -6.36 -6.59 -1.75
N VAL A 30 -6.09 -6.77 -0.46
CA VAL A 30 -6.78 -6.04 0.61
C VAL A 30 -6.55 -4.52 0.52
N LYS A 31 -5.34 -4.06 0.23
CA LYS A 31 -5.07 -2.62 0.02
C LYS A 31 -5.82 -2.06 -1.20
N ARG A 32 -5.96 -2.84 -2.28
CA ARG A 32 -6.80 -2.47 -3.44
C ARG A 32 -8.27 -2.37 -3.04
N LEU A 33 -8.81 -3.36 -2.31
CA LEU A 33 -10.17 -3.29 -1.77
C LEU A 33 -10.41 -2.03 -0.94
N GLN A 34 -9.49 -1.74 -0.01
CA GLN A 34 -9.56 -0.53 0.81
C GLN A 34 -9.51 0.76 -0.02
N ALA A 35 -8.74 0.78 -1.11
CA ALA A 35 -8.67 1.94 -1.99
C ALA A 35 -9.96 2.14 -2.78
N LEU A 36 -10.57 1.05 -3.28
CA LEU A 36 -11.82 1.09 -4.03
C LEU A 36 -13.02 1.44 -3.14
N CYS A 37 -13.08 0.87 -1.91
CA CYS A 37 -14.11 1.21 -0.94
C CYS A 37 -14.19 2.73 -0.69
N ARG A 38 -13.06 3.42 -0.74
CA ARG A 38 -12.99 4.88 -0.54
C ARG A 38 -13.43 5.72 -1.74
N LEU A 39 -13.61 5.13 -2.91
CA LEU A 39 -14.20 5.79 -4.08
C LEU A 39 -15.72 5.87 -3.97
N VAL A 40 -16.30 5.04 -3.11
CA VAL A 40 -17.76 4.95 -3.02
C VAL A 40 -18.29 6.05 -2.10
N PRO A 41 -19.24 6.87 -2.57
CA PRO A 41 -19.83 7.97 -1.82
C PRO A 41 -20.88 7.47 -0.81
N ARG A 42 -20.48 6.65 0.15
CA ARG A 42 -21.39 6.18 1.19
C ARG A 42 -21.05 6.74 2.54
N GLY A 43 -22.12 6.85 3.35
CA GLY A 43 -22.02 7.30 4.72
C GLY A 43 -20.88 6.61 5.46
N GLU A 44 -20.22 7.33 6.34
CA GLU A 44 -19.01 6.88 7.06
C GLU A 44 -19.20 5.52 7.78
N GLY A 45 -20.45 5.18 8.16
CA GLY A 45 -20.78 3.92 8.83
C GLY A 45 -20.43 2.69 8.02
N TRP A 46 -20.89 2.58 6.75
CA TRP A 46 -20.61 1.39 5.93
C TRP A 46 -19.12 1.25 5.61
N GLN A 47 -18.47 2.35 5.25
CA GLN A 47 -17.04 2.31 4.98
C GLN A 47 -16.24 1.84 6.21
N GLY A 48 -16.60 2.31 7.40
CA GLY A 48 -15.99 1.90 8.66
C GLY A 48 -16.17 0.39 8.91
N THR A 49 -17.39 -0.11 8.74
CA THR A 49 -17.74 -1.52 8.92
C THR A 49 -16.98 -2.42 7.93
N PHE A 50 -16.99 -2.09 6.64
CA PHE A 50 -16.29 -2.87 5.60
C PHE A 50 -14.75 -2.81 5.76
N LEU A 51 -14.21 -1.67 6.12
CA LEU A 51 -12.75 -1.49 6.29
C LEU A 51 -12.22 -2.18 7.55
N GLY A 52 -13.06 -2.51 8.52
CA GLY A 52 -12.68 -3.23 9.74
C GLY A 52 -12.07 -4.60 9.42
N PRO A 53 -12.86 -5.57 8.90
CA PRO A 53 -12.37 -6.88 8.48
C PRO A 53 -11.19 -6.82 7.53
N CYS A 54 -11.21 -5.87 6.57
CA CYS A 54 -10.10 -5.67 5.65
C CYS A 54 -8.79 -5.26 6.36
N ARG A 55 -8.85 -4.42 7.39
CA ARG A 55 -7.67 -4.05 8.18
C ARG A 55 -7.13 -5.24 8.95
N GLU A 56 -8.01 -5.93 9.65
CA GLU A 56 -7.65 -7.08 10.46
C GLU A 56 -7.04 -8.20 9.60
N LEU A 57 -7.66 -8.51 8.47
CA LEU A 57 -7.11 -9.46 7.50
C LEU A 57 -5.70 -9.08 7.02
N LYS A 58 -5.48 -7.82 6.68
CA LYS A 58 -4.14 -7.33 6.29
C LYS A 58 -3.13 -7.47 7.43
N ASP A 59 -3.54 -7.21 8.67
CA ASP A 59 -2.66 -7.19 9.83
C ASP A 59 -2.27 -8.59 10.29
N LEU A 60 -3.13 -9.61 10.09
CA LEU A 60 -2.79 -11.03 10.29
C LEU A 60 -1.56 -11.49 9.49
N PHE A 61 -1.34 -10.92 8.30
CA PHE A 61 -0.22 -11.27 7.43
C PHE A 61 0.94 -10.26 7.49
N ALA A 62 0.92 -9.34 8.46
CA ALA A 62 1.94 -8.29 8.56
C ALA A 62 3.29 -8.88 8.93
N GLU A 63 3.33 -9.71 9.96
CA GLU A 63 4.56 -10.31 10.49
C GLU A 63 5.27 -11.17 9.45
N THR A 64 4.53 -12.05 8.75
CA THR A 64 5.10 -12.88 7.67
C THR A 64 5.72 -12.00 6.57
N ARG A 65 5.04 -10.94 6.14
CA ARG A 65 5.56 -10.04 5.10
C ARG A 65 6.79 -9.27 5.57
N ASP A 66 6.75 -8.76 6.80
CA ASP A 66 7.85 -7.97 7.36
C ASP A 66 9.08 -8.84 7.59
N ALA A 67 8.91 -10.08 8.07
CA ALA A 67 9.99 -11.06 8.19
C ALA A 67 10.64 -11.38 6.83
N THR A 68 9.83 -11.55 5.76
CA THR A 68 10.36 -11.77 4.41
C THR A 68 11.25 -10.60 3.96
N ILE A 69 10.79 -9.35 4.11
CA ILE A 69 11.56 -8.15 3.75
C ILE A 69 12.86 -8.09 4.55
N VAL A 70 12.77 -8.32 5.86
CA VAL A 70 13.94 -8.26 6.74
C VAL A 70 14.96 -9.35 6.34
N GLN A 71 14.50 -10.55 6.00
CA GLN A 71 15.37 -11.63 5.54
C GLN A 71 16.07 -11.30 4.22
N GLU A 72 15.34 -10.77 3.23
CA GLU A 72 15.89 -10.34 1.95
C GLU A 72 16.97 -9.25 2.13
N LEU A 73 16.67 -8.24 2.96
CA LEU A 73 17.59 -7.13 3.19
C LEU A 73 18.76 -7.50 4.09
N ALA A 74 18.56 -8.36 5.09
CA ALA A 74 19.65 -8.89 5.91
C ALA A 74 20.60 -9.75 5.07
N GLY A 75 20.08 -10.58 4.17
CA GLY A 75 20.90 -11.32 3.21
C GLY A 75 21.78 -10.42 2.35
N LYS A 76 21.30 -9.22 2.00
CA LYS A 76 22.05 -8.25 1.20
C LYS A 76 23.06 -7.42 1.98
N TYR A 77 22.71 -6.99 3.20
CA TYR A 77 23.51 -6.01 3.96
C TYR A 77 24.20 -6.57 5.19
N ALA A 78 23.77 -7.74 5.69
CA ALA A 78 24.29 -8.41 6.88
C ALA A 78 24.15 -9.94 6.75
N PRO A 79 24.82 -10.59 5.77
CA PRO A 79 24.58 -12.00 5.43
C PRO A 79 24.87 -12.96 6.59
N GLY A 80 25.82 -12.66 7.46
CA GLY A 80 26.09 -13.47 8.67
C GLY A 80 24.94 -13.50 9.65
N GLU A 81 24.13 -12.45 9.71
CA GLU A 81 23.01 -12.32 10.63
C GLU A 81 21.70 -12.89 10.04
N ALA A 82 21.59 -12.98 8.71
CA ALA A 82 20.42 -13.50 8.05
C ALA A 82 20.11 -14.96 8.48
N GLN A 83 21.14 -15.72 8.82
CA GLN A 83 21.02 -17.11 9.27
C GLN A 83 20.36 -17.26 10.66
N HIS A 84 20.39 -16.20 11.47
CA HIS A 84 19.82 -16.18 12.83
C HIS A 84 18.40 -15.60 12.89
N LEU A 85 17.84 -15.20 11.72
CA LEU A 85 16.48 -14.68 11.65
C LEU A 85 15.46 -15.79 11.93
N ARG A 86 14.60 -15.56 12.91
CA ARG A 86 13.47 -16.44 13.18
C ARG A 86 12.41 -16.26 12.08
N ALA A 87 11.86 -17.39 11.63
CA ALA A 87 10.67 -17.38 10.80
C ALA A 87 9.51 -16.71 11.56
N ALA A 88 8.68 -15.96 10.84
CA ALA A 88 7.45 -15.43 11.41
C ALA A 88 6.51 -16.56 11.82
N LEU A 89 5.75 -16.35 12.88
CA LEU A 89 4.68 -17.28 13.23
C LEU A 89 3.63 -17.33 12.10
N PRO A 90 3.10 -18.52 11.79
CA PRO A 90 2.05 -18.62 10.78
C PRO A 90 0.81 -17.86 11.24
N PRO A 91 0.13 -17.13 10.33
CA PRO A 91 -1.11 -16.45 10.67
C PRO A 91 -2.26 -17.43 10.92
N ASP A 92 -3.25 -17.00 11.70
CA ASP A 92 -4.50 -17.77 11.88
C ASP A 92 -5.31 -17.76 10.57
N LEU A 93 -5.14 -18.86 9.78
CA LEU A 93 -5.82 -19.02 8.50
C LEU A 93 -7.34 -19.23 8.64
N ALA A 94 -7.81 -19.79 9.77
CA ALA A 94 -9.24 -19.93 10.02
C ALA A 94 -9.88 -18.56 10.26
N LYS A 95 -9.23 -17.71 11.06
CA LYS A 95 -9.65 -16.31 11.24
C LYS A 95 -9.59 -15.54 9.92
N ALA A 96 -8.55 -15.75 9.11
CA ALA A 96 -8.42 -15.08 7.81
C ALA A 96 -9.59 -15.41 6.87
N ARG A 97 -10.04 -16.69 6.82
CA ARG A 97 -11.21 -17.10 6.04
C ARG A 97 -12.47 -16.40 6.52
N ARG A 98 -12.76 -16.42 7.84
CA ARG A 98 -13.92 -15.71 8.40
C ARG A 98 -13.94 -14.22 8.09
N LEU A 99 -12.79 -13.56 8.07
CA LEU A 99 -12.68 -12.14 7.71
C LEU A 99 -12.99 -11.88 6.23
N VAL A 100 -12.60 -12.80 5.33
CA VAL A 100 -12.95 -12.69 3.90
C VAL A 100 -14.46 -12.92 3.70
N GLU A 101 -15.06 -13.89 4.36
CA GLU A 101 -16.49 -14.15 4.34
C GLU A 101 -17.27 -12.94 4.86
N CYS A 102 -16.94 -12.43 6.03
CA CYS A 102 -17.55 -11.21 6.59
C CYS A 102 -17.44 -10.01 5.63
N ALA A 103 -16.29 -9.80 4.99
CA ALA A 103 -16.16 -8.74 3.99
C ALA A 103 -16.99 -9.02 2.73
N GLY A 104 -17.21 -10.28 2.39
CA GLY A 104 -18.10 -10.72 1.30
C GLY A 104 -19.56 -10.40 1.57
N ASP A 105 -20.05 -10.72 2.76
CA ASP A 105 -21.41 -10.44 3.22
C ASP A 105 -21.68 -8.94 3.24
N LEU A 106 -20.78 -8.15 3.84
CA LEU A 106 -20.86 -6.69 3.86
C LEU A 106 -20.85 -6.07 2.44
N LEU A 107 -20.21 -6.74 1.49
CA LEU A 107 -20.19 -6.30 0.09
C LEU A 107 -21.48 -6.72 -0.63
N ALA A 108 -22.11 -7.84 -0.24
CA ALA A 108 -23.40 -8.30 -0.79
C ALA A 108 -24.54 -7.35 -0.38
N ASP A 109 -24.50 -6.85 0.85
CA ASP A 109 -25.45 -5.86 1.38
C ASP A 109 -25.25 -4.46 0.77
N TYR A 110 -24.27 -4.30 -0.11
CA TYR A 110 -24.02 -3.04 -0.78
C TYR A 110 -25.05 -2.84 -1.90
N PRO A 111 -25.82 -1.73 -1.91
CA PRO A 111 -26.72 -1.45 -3.03
C PRO A 111 -25.95 -1.27 -4.33
N ASP A 112 -26.70 -1.45 -5.39
CA ASP A 112 -26.22 -1.51 -6.76
C ASP A 112 -25.25 -0.35 -7.08
N TRP A 113 -24.08 -0.70 -7.61
CA TRP A 113 -23.10 0.23 -8.14
C TRP A 113 -23.66 1.13 -9.26
N ALA A 114 -24.73 0.69 -9.93
CA ALA A 114 -25.41 1.47 -10.95
C ALA A 114 -26.02 2.78 -10.42
N THR A 115 -26.24 2.88 -9.11
CA THR A 115 -26.78 4.10 -8.47
C THR A 115 -25.70 5.12 -8.08
N VAL A 116 -24.41 4.78 -8.23
CA VAL A 116 -23.30 5.66 -7.89
C VAL A 116 -22.96 6.56 -9.07
N GLU A 117 -23.11 7.86 -8.92
CA GLU A 117 -22.79 8.81 -9.97
C GLU A 117 -21.28 8.89 -10.20
N TRP A 118 -20.87 8.94 -11.48
CA TRP A 118 -19.47 9.12 -11.86
C TRP A 118 -18.83 10.36 -11.23
N LYS A 119 -19.62 11.45 -11.09
CA LYS A 119 -19.18 12.68 -10.45
C LYS A 119 -18.65 12.41 -9.04
N ASP A 120 -19.35 11.63 -8.24
CA ASP A 120 -19.00 11.35 -6.86
C ASP A 120 -17.72 10.50 -6.78
N ILE A 121 -17.61 9.49 -7.64
CA ILE A 121 -16.37 8.67 -7.76
C ILE A 121 -15.18 9.55 -8.09
N ALA A 122 -15.34 10.44 -9.08
CA ALA A 122 -14.29 11.32 -9.52
C ALA A 122 -13.91 12.36 -8.43
N ASP A 123 -14.87 12.88 -7.66
CA ASP A 123 -14.59 13.77 -6.53
C ASP A 123 -13.76 13.07 -5.45
N ARG A 124 -14.10 11.83 -5.10
CA ARG A 124 -13.35 11.00 -4.15
C ARG A 124 -11.92 10.68 -4.64
N ALA A 125 -11.76 10.45 -5.95
CA ALA A 125 -10.43 10.27 -6.53
C ALA A 125 -9.61 11.57 -6.45
N VAL A 126 -10.22 12.74 -6.68
CA VAL A 126 -9.58 14.05 -6.51
C VAL A 126 -9.19 14.30 -5.06
N ASP A 127 -9.99 13.90 -4.07
CA ASP A 127 -9.62 14.00 -2.65
C ASP A 127 -8.41 13.12 -2.31
N THR A 128 -8.35 11.92 -2.89
CA THR A 128 -7.17 11.05 -2.75
C THR A 128 -5.92 11.70 -3.35
N TYR A 129 -6.05 12.33 -4.53
CA TYR A 129 -4.98 13.09 -5.16
C TYR A 129 -4.52 14.27 -4.28
N ARG A 130 -5.44 15.07 -3.72
CA ARG A 130 -5.14 16.15 -2.78
C ARG A 130 -4.34 15.62 -1.58
N ALA A 131 -4.82 14.52 -0.99
CA ALA A 131 -4.15 13.91 0.15
C ALA A 131 -2.73 13.42 -0.17
N ALA A 132 -2.51 12.85 -1.37
CA ALA A 132 -1.17 12.44 -1.81
C ALA A 132 -0.25 13.65 -2.02
N ARG A 133 -0.77 14.76 -2.57
CA ARG A 133 -0.07 16.02 -2.79
C ARG A 133 0.33 16.69 -1.47
N GLU A 134 -0.56 16.74 -0.48
CA GLU A 134 -0.24 17.32 0.83
C GLU A 134 0.80 16.46 1.58
N ALA A 135 0.70 15.12 1.49
CA ALA A 135 1.72 14.25 2.08
C ALA A 135 3.09 14.42 1.42
N TRP A 136 3.15 14.64 0.10
CA TRP A 136 4.38 15.00 -0.59
C TRP A 136 5.00 16.28 -0.05
N LYS A 137 4.22 17.36 0.11
CA LYS A 137 4.72 18.62 0.69
C LYS A 137 5.27 18.39 2.09
N GLY A 138 4.64 17.54 2.91
CA GLY A 138 5.12 17.16 4.23
C GLY A 138 6.46 16.43 4.17
N ALA A 139 6.60 15.45 3.26
CA ALA A 139 7.82 14.67 3.06
C ALA A 139 8.97 15.49 2.43
N GLY A 140 8.65 16.56 1.69
CA GLY A 140 9.62 17.45 1.07
C GLY A 140 10.19 18.53 2.01
N ARG A 141 9.75 18.62 3.26
CA ARG A 141 10.32 19.53 4.25
C ARG A 141 11.74 19.13 4.63
N ARG A 142 12.57 20.11 4.95
CA ARG A 142 13.91 19.86 5.46
C ARG A 142 13.83 18.97 6.72
N ASN A 143 14.62 17.92 6.78
CA ASN A 143 14.64 16.96 7.88
C ASN A 143 13.30 16.23 8.13
N ALA A 144 12.51 15.99 7.06
CA ALA A 144 11.27 15.23 7.19
C ALA A 144 11.54 13.82 7.77
N PRO A 145 10.80 13.39 8.80
CA PRO A 145 10.98 12.07 9.42
C PRO A 145 10.56 10.94 8.50
N ASP A 146 11.01 9.72 8.79
CA ASP A 146 10.65 8.50 8.04
C ASP A 146 9.13 8.32 7.94
N GLU A 147 8.38 8.68 8.99
CA GLU A 147 6.92 8.60 9.03
C GLU A 147 6.24 9.51 7.99
N ALA A 148 6.84 10.65 7.63
CA ALA A 148 6.33 11.50 6.57
C ALA A 148 6.37 10.79 5.21
N PHE A 149 7.46 10.08 4.90
CA PHE A 149 7.60 9.26 3.70
C PHE A 149 6.67 8.05 3.73
N HIS A 150 6.51 7.40 4.89
CA HIS A 150 5.55 6.31 5.07
C HIS A 150 4.11 6.77 4.83
N SER A 151 3.73 7.92 5.40
CA SER A 151 2.42 8.52 5.17
C SER A 151 2.18 8.86 3.71
N TRP A 152 3.19 9.44 3.04
CA TRP A 152 3.13 9.74 1.62
C TRP A 152 2.97 8.48 0.76
N ARG A 153 3.77 7.43 1.02
CA ARG A 153 3.65 6.12 0.36
C ARG A 153 2.23 5.55 0.44
N ARG A 154 1.62 5.57 1.63
CA ARG A 154 0.24 5.06 1.82
C ARG A 154 -0.76 5.79 0.93
N ARG A 155 -0.62 7.11 0.76
CA ARG A 155 -1.52 7.93 -0.06
C ARG A 155 -1.27 7.73 -1.55
N VAL A 156 -0.01 7.65 -1.97
CA VAL A 156 0.38 7.36 -3.37
C VAL A 156 -0.08 5.96 -3.78
N LYS A 157 0.10 4.93 -2.95
CA LYS A 157 -0.42 3.57 -3.25
C LYS A 157 -1.95 3.55 -3.37
N ARG A 158 -2.66 4.30 -2.54
CA ARG A 158 -4.13 4.43 -2.68
C ARG A 158 -4.50 5.08 -4.00
N LEU A 159 -3.85 6.19 -4.36
CA LEU A 159 -4.06 6.87 -5.63
C LEU A 159 -3.78 5.93 -6.81
N LEU A 160 -2.68 5.18 -6.78
CA LEU A 160 -2.33 4.19 -7.78
C LEU A 160 -3.47 3.19 -8.00
N TYR A 161 -3.93 2.53 -6.94
CA TYR A 161 -4.98 1.51 -7.03
C TYR A 161 -6.32 2.07 -7.52
N GLN A 162 -6.64 3.31 -7.17
CA GLN A 162 -7.81 3.99 -7.71
C GLN A 162 -7.65 4.31 -9.19
N CYS A 163 -6.50 4.83 -9.62
CA CYS A 163 -6.23 5.11 -11.04
C CYS A 163 -6.22 3.83 -11.89
N GLU A 164 -5.66 2.72 -11.39
CA GLU A 164 -5.72 1.40 -12.05
C GLU A 164 -7.16 0.96 -12.31
N TYR A 165 -8.04 1.17 -11.33
CA TYR A 165 -9.46 0.81 -11.44
C TYR A 165 -10.25 1.74 -12.36
N LEU A 166 -9.98 3.04 -12.30
CA LEU A 166 -10.66 4.06 -13.09
C LEU A 166 -10.17 4.12 -14.54
N GLY A 167 -9.20 3.28 -14.92
CA GLY A 167 -8.50 3.27 -16.19
C GLY A 167 -9.38 3.39 -17.44
N GLY A 168 -8.79 3.29 -18.61
CA GLY A 168 -9.48 3.32 -19.91
C GLY A 168 -9.17 4.55 -20.78
N ARG A 169 -8.82 5.70 -20.23
CA ARG A 169 -8.38 6.87 -20.99
C ARG A 169 -6.86 6.91 -21.10
N ALA A 170 -6.32 7.11 -22.28
CA ALA A 170 -4.87 7.11 -22.54
C ALA A 170 -4.08 8.02 -21.60
N ARG A 171 -4.60 9.23 -21.31
CA ARG A 171 -3.97 10.18 -20.39
C ARG A 171 -3.91 9.68 -18.95
N LEU A 172 -4.97 9.01 -18.47
CA LEU A 172 -5.01 8.42 -17.13
C LEU A 172 -4.06 7.22 -17.05
N VAL A 173 -4.00 6.38 -18.07
CA VAL A 173 -3.05 5.25 -18.15
C VAL A 173 -1.60 5.75 -18.07
N TYR A 174 -1.26 6.81 -18.81
CA TYR A 174 0.08 7.40 -18.73
C TYR A 174 0.39 7.96 -17.34
N PHE A 175 -0.55 8.67 -16.72
CA PHE A 175 -0.43 9.15 -15.35
C PHE A 175 -0.24 8.00 -14.36
N THR A 176 -1.05 6.93 -14.47
CA THR A 176 -0.99 5.75 -13.61
C THR A 176 0.39 5.09 -13.61
N ARG A 177 0.98 4.87 -14.80
CA ARG A 177 2.35 4.31 -14.92
C ARG A 177 3.40 5.15 -14.20
N ARG A 178 3.24 6.46 -14.19
CA ARG A 178 4.17 7.36 -13.48
C ARG A 178 3.95 7.35 -11.98
N VAL A 179 2.69 7.27 -11.53
CA VAL A 179 2.34 7.08 -10.11
C VAL A 179 2.89 5.75 -9.60
N GLU A 180 2.85 4.69 -10.41
CA GLU A 180 3.44 3.39 -10.10
C GLU A 180 4.93 3.50 -9.82
N ARG A 181 5.71 4.12 -10.70
CA ARG A 181 7.16 4.36 -10.47
C ARG A 181 7.46 5.14 -9.19
N LEU A 182 6.62 6.13 -8.86
CA LEU A 182 6.74 6.83 -7.58
C LEU A 182 6.42 5.92 -6.40
N ALA A 183 5.36 5.10 -6.52
CA ALA A 183 4.95 4.16 -5.49
C ALA A 183 6.00 3.06 -5.23
N GLU A 184 6.73 2.62 -6.26
CA GLU A 184 7.87 1.70 -6.15
C GLU A 184 9.00 2.34 -5.35
N LYS A 185 9.49 3.54 -5.74
CA LYS A 185 10.54 4.25 -5.00
C LYS A 185 10.18 4.51 -3.55
N LEU A 186 8.92 4.85 -3.27
CA LEU A 186 8.44 5.00 -1.89
C LEU A 186 8.34 3.64 -1.17
N GLY A 187 8.18 2.55 -1.91
CA GLY A 187 8.29 1.18 -1.43
C GLY A 187 9.71 0.88 -0.95
N ASP A 188 10.69 1.12 -1.81
CA ASP A 188 12.11 0.88 -1.51
C ASP A 188 12.57 1.68 -0.27
N ILE A 189 12.12 2.94 -0.13
CA ILE A 189 12.40 3.74 1.09
C ILE A 189 11.84 3.05 2.34
N GLN A 190 10.61 2.55 2.28
CA GLN A 190 9.99 1.86 3.41
C GLN A 190 10.73 0.58 3.78
N ASP A 191 11.16 -0.18 2.79
CA ASP A 191 11.87 -1.44 2.98
C ASP A 191 13.25 -1.17 3.62
N VAL A 192 13.98 -0.13 3.20
CA VAL A 192 15.21 0.32 3.85
C VAL A 192 14.96 0.80 5.29
N CYS A 193 13.89 1.57 5.54
CA CYS A 193 13.54 1.98 6.90
C CYS A 193 13.24 0.78 7.82
N LEU A 194 12.57 -0.26 7.29
CA LEU A 194 12.30 -1.49 8.04
C LEU A 194 13.60 -2.22 8.39
N ALA A 195 14.54 -2.32 7.44
CA ALA A 195 15.85 -2.92 7.66
C ALA A 195 16.67 -2.15 8.71
N GLU A 196 16.70 -0.81 8.64
CA GLU A 196 17.36 0.03 9.65
C GLU A 196 16.76 -0.17 11.04
N MET A 197 15.42 -0.20 11.14
CA MET A 197 14.73 -0.47 12.41
C MET A 197 15.09 -1.84 12.97
N TRP A 198 15.13 -2.85 12.13
CA TRP A 198 15.48 -4.20 12.53
C TRP A 198 16.94 -4.28 13.02
N LEU A 199 17.91 -3.73 12.25
CA LEU A 199 19.32 -3.69 12.64
C LEU A 199 19.55 -2.95 13.96
N LYS A 200 18.84 -1.83 14.19
CA LYS A 200 18.91 -1.09 15.45
C LYS A 200 18.39 -1.87 16.67
N LYS A 201 17.42 -2.78 16.47
CA LYS A 201 16.91 -3.65 17.53
C LYS A 201 17.94 -4.74 17.92
N GLN A 202 18.83 -5.11 17.03
CA GLN A 202 19.92 -6.03 17.29
C GLN A 202 21.09 -5.25 17.90
N LYS A 203 21.20 -5.28 19.24
CA LYS A 203 22.18 -4.47 20.02
C LYS A 203 23.64 -4.65 19.58
N SER A 204 23.98 -5.76 18.93
CA SER A 204 25.32 -6.08 18.41
C SER A 204 25.61 -5.53 17.01
N LEU A 205 24.59 -5.04 16.27
CA LEU A 205 24.73 -4.66 14.87
C LEU A 205 24.74 -3.15 14.68
N ARG A 206 25.67 -2.69 13.84
CA ARG A 206 25.66 -1.30 13.36
C ARG A 206 24.92 -1.21 12.03
N VAL A 207 24.13 -0.15 11.87
CA VAL A 207 23.50 0.14 10.58
C VAL A 207 24.60 0.44 9.57
N PRO A 208 24.72 -0.32 8.47
CA PRO A 208 25.73 -0.05 7.45
C PRO A 208 25.56 1.34 6.84
N PRO A 209 26.65 2.13 6.69
CA PRO A 209 26.59 3.47 6.09
C PRO A 209 25.94 3.48 4.70
N ASP A 210 26.15 2.43 3.91
CA ASP A 210 25.59 2.30 2.58
C ASP A 210 24.06 2.15 2.58
N LEU A 211 23.49 1.54 3.62
CA LEU A 211 22.04 1.47 3.80
C LEU A 211 21.45 2.86 4.00
N SER A 212 22.02 3.66 4.87
CA SER A 212 21.58 5.04 5.13
C SER A 212 21.80 5.94 3.91
N ARG A 213 22.90 5.76 3.18
CA ARG A 213 23.15 6.46 1.90
C ARG A 213 22.14 6.08 0.84
N SER A 214 21.80 4.80 0.73
CA SER A 214 20.77 4.29 -0.18
C SER A 214 19.43 4.94 0.08
N LYS A 215 19.01 5.02 1.36
CA LYS A 215 17.78 5.69 1.76
C LYS A 215 17.72 7.13 1.28
N GLU A 216 18.80 7.88 1.46
CA GLU A 216 18.84 9.28 1.05
C GLU A 216 18.79 9.46 -0.47
N VAL A 217 19.43 8.58 -1.23
CA VAL A 217 19.36 8.56 -2.71
C VAL A 217 17.91 8.28 -3.17
N LEU A 218 17.24 7.31 -2.55
CA LEU A 218 15.85 6.96 -2.86
C LEU A 218 14.90 8.11 -2.53
N ARG A 219 15.06 8.77 -1.37
CA ARG A 219 14.27 9.95 -0.97
C ARG A 219 14.39 11.08 -1.99
N ARG A 220 15.62 11.44 -2.37
CA ARG A 220 15.88 12.47 -3.39
C ARG A 220 15.24 12.07 -4.74
N GLY A 221 15.36 10.80 -5.12
CA GLY A 221 14.73 10.27 -6.33
C GLY A 221 13.22 10.40 -6.33
N ALA A 222 12.55 10.06 -5.22
CA ALA A 222 11.10 10.20 -5.07
C ALA A 222 10.67 11.68 -5.11
N LEU A 223 11.39 12.56 -4.40
CA LEU A 223 11.10 13.99 -4.39
C LEU A 223 11.27 14.67 -5.76
N ARG A 224 12.21 14.18 -6.61
CA ARG A 224 12.37 14.67 -8.00
C ARG A 224 11.22 14.26 -8.92
N LEU A 225 10.61 13.08 -8.71
CA LEU A 225 9.48 12.61 -9.52
C LEU A 225 8.16 13.30 -9.15
N ALA A 226 8.00 13.68 -7.90
CA ALA A 226 6.75 14.19 -7.35
C ALA A 226 6.21 15.47 -8.02
N PRO A 227 7.01 16.50 -8.34
CA PRO A 227 6.50 17.74 -8.96
C PRO A 227 5.76 17.48 -10.26
N VAL A 228 6.24 16.55 -11.07
CA VAL A 228 5.63 16.22 -12.36
C VAL A 228 4.28 15.51 -12.20
N LEU A 229 4.08 14.82 -11.09
CA LEU A 229 2.88 14.00 -10.82
C LEU A 229 1.88 14.73 -9.92
N LEU A 230 2.39 15.35 -8.86
CA LEU A 230 1.60 15.94 -7.79
C LEU A 230 1.67 17.46 -7.77
N GLY A 231 2.44 18.07 -8.68
CA GLY A 231 2.55 19.54 -8.82
C GLY A 231 1.30 20.18 -9.40
N ALA A 232 0.60 19.47 -10.28
CA ALA A 232 -0.63 19.94 -10.91
C ALA A 232 -1.74 20.26 -9.90
N LYS A 233 -2.62 21.23 -10.24
CA LYS A 233 -3.78 21.55 -9.39
C LYS A 233 -4.79 20.40 -9.42
N PRO A 234 -5.56 20.13 -8.33
CA PRO A 234 -6.56 19.06 -8.30
C PRO A 234 -7.57 19.11 -9.45
N LYS A 235 -7.93 20.31 -9.93
CA LYS A 235 -8.80 20.49 -11.10
C LYS A 235 -8.19 19.92 -12.40
N GLU A 236 -6.87 19.91 -12.52
CA GLU A 236 -6.19 19.34 -13.69
C GLU A 236 -6.20 17.81 -13.64
N PHE A 237 -6.00 17.23 -12.44
CA PHE A 237 -6.20 15.82 -12.24
C PHE A 237 -7.65 15.40 -12.53
N ARG A 238 -8.65 16.21 -12.11
CA ARG A 238 -10.06 15.98 -12.43
C ARG A 238 -10.29 15.84 -13.94
N ARG A 239 -9.63 16.65 -14.77
CA ARG A 239 -9.74 16.59 -16.23
C ARG A 239 -9.17 15.31 -16.85
N LEU A 240 -8.29 14.57 -16.12
CA LEU A 240 -7.82 13.25 -16.55
C LEU A 240 -8.89 12.17 -16.39
N LEU A 241 -9.81 12.39 -15.44
CA LEU A 241 -10.90 11.47 -15.15
C LEU A 241 -12.09 11.66 -16.09
N GLY A 242 -12.22 12.84 -16.72
CA GLY A 242 -13.22 13.20 -17.74
C GLY A 242 -14.36 14.00 -17.22
#